data_01e141328600e95630b49f6f09e0bc61
#
_entry.id   01e141328600e95630b49f6f09e0bc61
#
_cell.length_a   1.000
_cell.length_b   1.000
_cell.length_c   1.000
_cell.angle_alpha   90.00
_cell.angle_beta   90.00
_cell.angle_gamma   90.00
#
_symmetry.space_group_name_H-M   'P 1'
#
loop_
_entity.id
_entity.type
_entity.pdbx_description
1 polymer ?
#
loop_
_entity_poly.entity_id
_entity_poly.type
_entity_poly.pdbx_seq_one_letter_code
_entity_poly.pdbx_strand_id
1 'polypeptide(L)'
;MSDSRLVEAVELHFNRHETFAPRFGWMHKAYMQVKDVPDIFIRDDARVRLGVGRNMVNAMRYWSKAFKLAQEYAHEDPSQRAHLAAPTWRARWLLDEQGADPYLEDTGSLWLLHWWLLSSEPGAKCMAPSWYVMFNLAPRSRVTDAEMESVITRYVRENFEEKFWKAAESVGRDVDCLTKMYSQDQEFNPLSPGSFEDLLMSPFRELGLLEGQGKGKQRTWRFTNGSRSNLPAPVLAYACLDYASRFSLGAGSISLARLSAEEGSPGRAFRMREPELTKAIEALVADHPDLQIVEALGQRSLAFAGAPQALAWDVLDDYYGRVRDREGFPTPEEWFEKYPGLVNGTTRPTRKKPSRQVDELVFGEENA
;
A
#
# COMPACT_ATOMS: atom_id res chain seq x y z
N MET A 1 14.53 -21.36 -10.88
CA MET A 1 14.39 -20.42 -9.77
C MET A 1 13.47 -19.31 -10.28
N SER A 2 12.37 -19.05 -9.59
CA SER A 2 11.43 -18.00 -10.00
C SER A 2 12.13 -16.64 -9.86
N ASP A 3 12.14 -15.85 -10.93
CA ASP A 3 12.70 -14.49 -10.97
C ASP A 3 11.69 -13.48 -10.36
N SER A 4 10.88 -13.94 -9.40
CA SER A 4 9.84 -13.15 -8.76
C SER A 4 10.44 -12.24 -7.69
N ARG A 5 10.11 -10.97 -7.75
CA ARG A 5 10.46 -9.96 -6.73
C ARG A 5 9.66 -10.11 -5.44
N LEU A 6 8.77 -11.10 -5.35
CA LEU A 6 7.80 -11.25 -4.25
C LEU A 6 8.46 -11.20 -2.86
N VAL A 7 9.57 -11.90 -2.65
CA VAL A 7 10.28 -11.96 -1.35
C VAL A 7 10.80 -10.58 -0.92
N GLU A 8 11.22 -9.77 -1.89
CA GLU A 8 11.71 -8.42 -1.63
C GLU A 8 10.56 -7.43 -1.47
N ALA A 9 9.43 -7.69 -2.16
CA ALA A 9 8.33 -6.76 -2.26
C ALA A 9 7.33 -6.86 -1.11
N VAL A 10 7.16 -8.02 -0.46
CA VAL A 10 6.10 -8.20 0.55
C VAL A 10 6.62 -8.55 1.94
N GLU A 11 5.82 -8.19 2.95
CA GLU A 11 5.85 -8.77 4.30
C GLU A 11 4.68 -9.74 4.46
N LEU A 12 4.93 -10.93 5.01
CA LEU A 12 3.90 -11.96 5.15
C LEU A 12 2.97 -11.66 6.33
N HIS A 13 2.00 -10.81 6.11
CA HIS A 13 0.94 -10.46 7.04
C HIS A 13 -0.42 -10.91 6.52
N PHE A 14 -0.91 -12.07 6.97
CA PHE A 14 -2.23 -12.58 6.63
C PHE A 14 -3.24 -12.31 7.74
N ASN A 15 -4.50 -12.02 7.37
CA ASN A 15 -5.63 -11.82 8.28
C ASN A 15 -5.41 -10.75 9.38
N ARG A 16 -4.54 -9.76 9.14
CA ARG A 16 -4.29 -8.67 10.10
C ARG A 16 -5.34 -7.57 10.03
N HIS A 17 -6.16 -7.56 8.98
CA HIS A 17 -7.30 -6.66 8.79
C HIS A 17 -8.56 -7.13 9.54
N GLU A 18 -8.49 -8.20 10.37
CA GLU A 18 -9.62 -8.74 11.16
C GLU A 18 -10.89 -8.98 10.34
N THR A 19 -10.73 -9.36 9.05
CA THR A 19 -11.81 -9.56 8.05
C THR A 19 -12.56 -8.29 7.63
N PHE A 20 -12.14 -7.11 8.06
CA PHE A 20 -12.77 -5.84 7.69
C PHE A 20 -12.00 -5.16 6.55
N ALA A 21 -12.71 -4.90 5.45
CA ALA A 21 -12.24 -3.98 4.42
C ALA A 21 -12.18 -2.53 4.97
N PRO A 22 -11.33 -1.65 4.41
CA PRO A 22 -11.28 -0.25 4.81
C PRO A 22 -12.64 0.41 4.57
N ARG A 23 -13.07 1.25 5.52
CA ARG A 23 -14.35 1.98 5.45
C ARG A 23 -14.14 3.45 5.23
N PHE A 24 -15.13 4.14 4.70
CA PHE A 24 -15.14 5.60 4.64
C PHE A 24 -14.83 6.22 6.01
N GLY A 25 -14.00 7.26 6.01
CA GLY A 25 -13.61 7.99 7.21
C GLY A 25 -12.60 7.28 8.13
N TRP A 26 -12.29 5.99 7.94
CA TRP A 26 -11.36 5.29 8.82
C TRP A 26 -9.95 5.86 8.76
N MET A 27 -9.45 6.17 7.57
CA MET A 27 -8.07 6.67 7.41
C MET A 27 -7.92 8.09 7.96
N HIS A 28 -8.87 8.97 7.68
CA HIS A 28 -8.91 10.31 8.27
C HIS A 28 -8.97 10.25 9.79
N LYS A 29 -9.92 9.49 10.35
CA LYS A 29 -10.08 9.33 11.80
C LYS A 29 -8.83 8.75 12.46
N ALA A 30 -8.20 7.75 11.85
CA ALA A 30 -6.95 7.18 12.35
C ALA A 30 -5.83 8.22 12.33
N TYR A 31 -5.67 8.96 11.24
CA TYR A 31 -4.69 10.02 11.09
C TYR A 31 -4.85 11.09 12.19
N MET A 32 -6.06 11.63 12.36
CA MET A 32 -6.33 12.67 13.35
C MET A 32 -6.02 12.21 14.78
N GLN A 33 -6.27 10.95 15.10
CA GLN A 33 -5.94 10.43 16.43
C GLN A 33 -4.44 10.12 16.59
N VAL A 34 -3.80 9.49 15.61
CA VAL A 34 -2.36 9.15 15.67
C VAL A 34 -1.48 10.39 15.76
N LYS A 35 -1.89 11.49 15.13
CA LYS A 35 -1.20 12.77 15.13
C LYS A 35 -0.95 13.30 16.55
N ASP A 36 -1.91 13.11 17.45
CA ASP A 36 -1.87 13.66 18.80
C ASP A 36 -1.67 12.57 19.89
N VAL A 37 -1.99 11.33 19.61
CA VAL A 37 -1.99 10.20 20.55
C VAL A 37 -1.27 9.01 19.94
N PRO A 38 0.07 8.93 20.03
CA PRO A 38 0.88 7.89 19.38
C PRO A 38 0.54 6.46 19.82
N ASP A 39 0.00 6.27 21.01
CA ASP A 39 -0.41 4.98 21.58
C ASP A 39 -1.88 4.62 21.32
N ILE A 40 -2.61 5.39 20.48
CA ILE A 40 -4.07 5.27 20.28
C ILE A 40 -4.55 3.84 20.05
N PHE A 41 -3.84 3.06 19.24
CA PHE A 41 -4.28 1.72 18.87
C PHE A 41 -4.11 0.66 19.97
N ILE A 42 -3.39 0.98 21.04
CA ILE A 42 -3.10 0.05 22.15
C ILE A 42 -3.76 0.48 23.46
N ARG A 43 -4.42 1.64 23.48
CA ARG A 43 -5.11 2.17 24.65
C ARG A 43 -6.41 1.42 24.93
N ASP A 44 -6.78 1.37 26.19
CA ASP A 44 -8.06 0.77 26.63
C ASP A 44 -9.27 1.59 26.13
N ASP A 45 -9.13 2.91 26.01
CA ASP A 45 -10.15 3.83 25.52
C ASP A 45 -10.18 4.01 23.98
N ALA A 46 -9.32 3.29 23.24
CA ALA A 46 -9.22 3.37 21.77
C ALA A 46 -10.58 3.22 21.07
N ARG A 47 -11.41 2.30 21.56
CA ARG A 47 -12.76 2.05 21.00
C ARG A 47 -13.67 3.29 21.09
N VAL A 48 -13.60 3.98 22.19
CA VAL A 48 -14.42 5.18 22.43
C VAL A 48 -13.90 6.33 21.55
N ARG A 49 -12.58 6.56 21.54
CA ARG A 49 -11.96 7.63 20.75
C ARG A 49 -12.15 7.45 19.25
N LEU A 50 -11.97 6.22 18.76
CA LEU A 50 -12.15 5.89 17.34
C LEU A 50 -13.64 5.63 16.99
N GLY A 51 -14.53 5.43 17.97
CA GLY A 51 -15.95 5.18 17.75
C GLY A 51 -16.23 3.88 17.01
N VAL A 52 -15.43 2.83 17.27
CA VAL A 52 -15.52 1.53 16.57
C VAL A 52 -15.28 0.37 17.53
N GLY A 53 -15.67 -0.86 17.14
CA GLY A 53 -15.41 -2.06 17.91
C GLY A 53 -13.91 -2.44 17.96
N ARG A 54 -13.53 -3.29 18.93
CA ARG A 54 -12.12 -3.68 19.16
C ARG A 54 -11.40 -4.22 17.92
N ASN A 55 -12.04 -5.13 17.18
CA ASN A 55 -11.44 -5.70 15.97
C ASN A 55 -11.32 -4.65 14.86
N MET A 56 -12.22 -3.68 14.82
CA MET A 56 -12.14 -2.55 13.88
C MET A 56 -10.99 -1.61 14.24
N VAL A 57 -10.65 -1.43 15.52
CA VAL A 57 -9.43 -0.70 15.94
C VAL A 57 -8.18 -1.38 15.36
N ASN A 58 -8.10 -2.73 15.48
CA ASN A 58 -6.99 -3.50 14.91
C ASN A 58 -6.95 -3.37 13.37
N ALA A 59 -8.12 -3.41 12.72
CA ALA A 59 -8.22 -3.24 11.27
C ALA A 59 -7.77 -1.83 10.83
N MET A 60 -8.19 -0.77 11.52
CA MET A 60 -7.75 0.60 11.26
C MET A 60 -6.24 0.74 11.43
N ARG A 61 -5.67 0.16 12.49
CA ARG A 61 -4.22 0.10 12.70
C ARG A 61 -3.50 -0.58 11.53
N TYR A 62 -4.01 -1.74 11.10
CA TYR A 62 -3.44 -2.47 9.96
C TYR A 62 -3.51 -1.66 8.67
N TRP A 63 -4.70 -1.14 8.30
CA TRP A 63 -4.88 -0.39 7.06
C TRP A 63 -4.10 0.91 7.02
N SER A 64 -3.99 1.64 8.14
CA SER A 64 -3.15 2.83 8.22
C SER A 64 -1.69 2.53 7.86
N LYS A 65 -1.17 1.38 8.29
CA LYS A 65 0.19 0.93 7.95
C LYS A 65 0.28 0.38 6.55
N ALA A 66 -0.69 -0.44 6.11
CA ALA A 66 -0.70 -1.05 4.80
C ALA A 66 -0.75 0.00 3.68
N PHE A 67 -1.51 1.09 3.87
CA PHE A 67 -1.52 2.25 2.97
C PHE A 67 -0.33 3.19 3.18
N LYS A 68 0.62 2.87 4.05
CA LYS A 68 1.80 3.70 4.38
C LYS A 68 1.44 5.11 4.92
N LEU A 69 0.30 5.20 5.60
CA LEU A 69 -0.18 6.43 6.25
C LEU A 69 0.32 6.55 7.70
N ALA A 70 0.64 5.43 8.34
CA ALA A 70 1.22 5.41 9.67
C ALA A 70 2.41 4.45 9.72
N GLN A 71 3.37 4.76 10.56
CA GLN A 71 4.52 3.91 10.87
C GLN A 71 4.58 3.66 12.38
N GLU A 72 4.94 2.43 12.75
CA GLU A 72 5.13 2.08 14.14
C GLU A 72 6.60 2.14 14.52
N TYR A 73 6.85 2.65 15.71
CA TYR A 73 8.18 2.72 16.31
C TYR A 73 8.16 2.21 17.76
N ALA A 74 9.29 1.74 18.24
CA ALA A 74 9.42 1.28 19.62
C ALA A 74 9.37 2.46 20.59
N HIS A 75 8.77 2.26 21.76
CA HIS A 75 8.81 3.23 22.85
C HIS A 75 10.28 3.51 23.24
N GLU A 76 10.59 4.75 23.64
CA GLU A 76 11.95 5.14 24.06
C GLU A 76 12.42 4.36 25.28
N ASP A 77 11.51 4.06 26.21
CA ASP A 77 11.77 3.19 27.36
C ASP A 77 11.78 1.70 26.90
N PRO A 78 12.93 1.02 26.95
CA PRO A 78 13.04 -0.37 26.53
C PRO A 78 12.22 -1.36 27.35
N SER A 79 11.79 -0.97 28.57
CA SER A 79 10.93 -1.79 29.43
C SER A 79 9.50 -1.84 28.90
N GLN A 80 9.09 -0.85 28.13
CA GLN A 80 7.78 -0.79 27.49
C GLN A 80 7.84 -1.49 26.12
N ARG A 81 7.14 -2.61 26.01
CA ARG A 81 7.02 -3.36 24.75
C ARG A 81 6.02 -2.74 23.77
N ALA A 82 5.45 -1.58 24.11
CA ALA A 82 4.47 -0.89 23.32
C ALA A 82 5.08 -0.36 22.01
N HIS A 83 4.34 -0.52 20.92
CA HIS A 83 4.65 0.14 19.66
C HIS A 83 3.76 1.37 19.54
N LEU A 84 4.42 2.52 19.46
CA LEU A 84 3.77 3.80 19.18
C LEU A 84 3.60 3.97 17.67
N ALA A 85 2.58 4.70 17.26
CA ALA A 85 2.34 5.03 15.87
C ALA A 85 2.59 6.52 15.62
N ALA A 86 3.19 6.84 14.48
CA ALA A 86 3.30 8.20 13.99
C ALA A 86 2.75 8.29 12.56
N PRO A 87 2.11 9.41 12.20
CA PRO A 87 1.64 9.60 10.85
C PRO A 87 2.83 9.87 9.92
N THR A 88 2.79 9.30 8.72
CA THR A 88 3.81 9.55 7.70
C THR A 88 3.58 10.89 7.01
N TRP A 89 4.60 11.35 6.24
CA TRP A 89 4.45 12.49 5.35
C TRP A 89 3.27 12.34 4.37
N ARG A 90 3.05 11.13 3.83
CA ARG A 90 1.91 10.83 2.96
C ARG A 90 0.58 11.08 3.64
N ALA A 91 0.46 10.66 4.89
CA ALA A 91 -0.74 10.89 5.67
C ALA A 91 -0.98 12.37 5.92
N ARG A 92 0.08 13.13 6.26
CA ARG A 92 0.01 14.57 6.43
C ARG A 92 -0.45 15.25 5.14
N TRP A 93 0.22 14.93 4.04
CA TRP A 93 -0.09 15.54 2.75
C TRP A 93 -1.52 15.26 2.29
N LEU A 94 -2.02 14.02 2.51
CA LEU A 94 -3.33 13.61 2.02
C LEU A 94 -4.47 13.99 2.99
N LEU A 95 -4.32 13.68 4.28
CA LEU A 95 -5.43 13.58 5.25
C LEU A 95 -5.51 14.71 6.28
N ASP A 96 -4.52 15.61 6.32
CA ASP A 96 -4.61 16.75 7.25
C ASP A 96 -5.74 17.71 6.83
N GLU A 97 -6.19 18.54 7.75
CA GLU A 97 -7.22 19.55 7.48
C GLU A 97 -6.88 20.47 6.30
N GLN A 98 -5.58 20.74 6.11
CA GLN A 98 -5.05 21.48 4.96
C GLN A 98 -4.47 20.55 3.89
N GLY A 99 -4.69 19.25 3.99
CA GLY A 99 -4.19 18.23 3.07
C GLY A 99 -4.89 18.24 1.72
N ALA A 100 -4.48 17.32 0.87
CA ALA A 100 -4.99 17.19 -0.50
C ALA A 100 -6.47 16.80 -0.54
N ASP A 101 -6.84 15.80 0.27
CA ASP A 101 -8.20 15.25 0.31
C ASP A 101 -8.45 14.58 1.67
N PRO A 102 -8.74 15.37 2.72
CA PRO A 102 -8.90 14.86 4.08
C PRO A 102 -9.94 13.75 4.23
N TYR A 103 -11.00 13.81 3.43
CA TYR A 103 -12.15 12.90 3.53
C TYR A 103 -12.19 11.82 2.43
N LEU A 104 -11.19 11.78 1.54
CA LEU A 104 -11.10 10.83 0.42
C LEU A 104 -12.32 10.90 -0.51
N GLU A 105 -12.72 12.13 -0.85
CA GLU A 105 -13.87 12.41 -1.74
C GLU A 105 -13.48 12.31 -3.22
N ASP A 106 -12.18 12.52 -3.54
CA ASP A 106 -11.65 12.34 -4.88
C ASP A 106 -11.31 10.88 -5.14
N THR A 107 -11.85 10.30 -6.21
CA THR A 107 -11.52 8.93 -6.62
C THR A 107 -10.01 8.75 -6.88
N GLY A 108 -9.31 9.80 -7.28
CA GLY A 108 -7.84 9.82 -7.41
C GLY A 108 -7.14 9.45 -6.11
N SER A 109 -7.65 9.91 -4.96
CA SER A 109 -7.12 9.56 -3.64
C SER A 109 -7.27 8.06 -3.33
N LEU A 110 -8.36 7.44 -3.78
CA LEU A 110 -8.55 6.00 -3.63
C LEU A 110 -7.58 5.20 -4.52
N TRP A 111 -7.34 5.67 -5.77
CA TRP A 111 -6.33 5.10 -6.64
C TRP A 111 -4.91 5.25 -6.07
N LEU A 112 -4.63 6.38 -5.44
CA LEU A 112 -3.36 6.64 -4.77
C LEU A 112 -3.14 5.70 -3.59
N LEU A 113 -4.14 5.52 -2.73
CA LEU A 113 -4.10 4.55 -1.63
C LEU A 113 -3.93 3.10 -2.15
N HIS A 114 -4.61 2.75 -3.24
CA HIS A 114 -4.44 1.45 -3.89
C HIS A 114 -3.00 1.24 -4.40
N TRP A 115 -2.40 2.26 -5.02
CA TRP A 115 -0.99 2.24 -5.40
C TRP A 115 -0.07 2.06 -4.19
N TRP A 116 -0.27 2.84 -3.15
CA TRP A 116 0.54 2.74 -1.93
C TRP A 116 0.40 1.39 -1.23
N LEU A 117 -0.79 0.78 -1.27
CA LEU A 117 -1.01 -0.58 -0.75
C LEU A 117 -0.11 -1.61 -1.43
N LEU A 118 -0.05 -1.57 -2.77
CA LEU A 118 0.66 -2.57 -3.58
C LEU A 118 2.13 -2.25 -3.81
N SER A 119 2.54 -0.98 -3.72
CA SER A 119 3.92 -0.58 -3.92
C SER A 119 4.83 -1.12 -2.82
N SER A 120 6.09 -1.39 -3.17
CA SER A 120 7.15 -1.74 -2.23
C SER A 120 8.29 -0.75 -2.37
N GLU A 121 8.80 -0.26 -1.26
CA GLU A 121 9.90 0.69 -1.20
C GLU A 121 10.87 0.28 -0.08
N PRO A 122 12.12 0.77 -0.10
CA PRO A 122 13.08 0.47 0.96
C PRO A 122 12.50 0.83 2.34
N GLY A 123 12.42 -0.16 3.23
CA GLY A 123 11.87 0.00 4.59
C GLY A 123 10.34 -0.01 4.71
N ALA A 124 9.58 -0.04 3.59
CA ALA A 124 8.12 -0.10 3.61
C ALA A 124 7.57 -1.04 2.53
N LYS A 125 7.75 -2.33 2.74
CA LYS A 125 7.23 -3.39 1.86
C LYS A 125 5.70 -3.41 1.86
N CYS A 126 5.13 -4.04 0.84
CA CYS A 126 3.70 -4.33 0.80
C CYS A 126 3.31 -5.27 1.96
N MET A 127 2.46 -4.81 2.84
CA MET A 127 1.96 -5.58 3.99
C MET A 127 0.73 -6.44 3.67
N ALA A 128 0.25 -6.40 2.43
CA ALA A 128 -0.92 -7.12 1.94
C ALA A 128 -0.52 -8.14 0.86
N PRO A 129 0.16 -9.25 1.23
CA PRO A 129 0.72 -10.21 0.28
C PRO A 129 -0.34 -10.82 -0.64
N SER A 130 -1.54 -11.10 -0.15
CA SER A 130 -2.64 -11.63 -0.95
C SER A 130 -3.07 -10.66 -2.05
N TRP A 131 -3.15 -9.35 -1.75
CA TRP A 131 -3.41 -8.30 -2.74
C TRP A 131 -2.26 -8.22 -3.75
N TYR A 132 -1.02 -8.21 -3.27
CA TYR A 132 0.15 -8.16 -4.15
C TYR A 132 0.14 -9.31 -5.16
N VAL A 133 -0.05 -10.54 -4.71
CA VAL A 133 -0.11 -11.71 -5.57
C VAL A 133 -1.26 -11.61 -6.59
N MET A 134 -2.45 -11.25 -6.15
CA MET A 134 -3.62 -11.21 -7.03
C MET A 134 -3.54 -10.10 -8.08
N PHE A 135 -2.95 -8.94 -7.78
CA PHE A 135 -2.81 -7.85 -8.75
C PHE A 135 -1.59 -8.00 -9.64
N ASN A 136 -0.45 -8.49 -9.13
CA ASN A 136 0.81 -8.53 -9.86
C ASN A 136 1.10 -9.86 -10.53
N LEU A 137 0.75 -10.99 -9.92
CA LEU A 137 1.22 -12.31 -10.31
C LEU A 137 0.12 -13.23 -10.81
N ALA A 138 -1.11 -13.10 -10.30
CA ALA A 138 -2.19 -14.02 -10.64
C ALA A 138 -2.60 -13.95 -12.13
N PRO A 139 -3.08 -15.08 -12.69
CA PRO A 139 -3.63 -15.10 -14.03
C PRO A 139 -4.82 -14.15 -14.16
N ARG A 140 -4.99 -13.59 -15.35
CA ARG A 140 -6.02 -12.56 -15.64
C ARG A 140 -7.40 -13.13 -15.96
N SER A 141 -7.63 -14.40 -15.70
CA SER A 141 -8.89 -15.09 -15.96
C SER A 141 -9.90 -14.90 -14.82
N ARG A 142 -11.09 -15.43 -15.01
CA ARG A 142 -12.05 -15.60 -13.93
C ARG A 142 -11.53 -16.61 -12.95
N VAL A 143 -11.71 -16.35 -11.66
CA VAL A 143 -11.26 -17.20 -10.56
C VAL A 143 -12.34 -17.32 -9.50
N THR A 144 -12.43 -18.46 -8.85
CA THR A 144 -13.21 -18.68 -7.63
C THR A 144 -12.40 -18.28 -6.39
N ASP A 145 -13.06 -18.18 -5.24
CA ASP A 145 -12.36 -17.93 -3.96
C ASP A 145 -11.30 -19.00 -3.70
N ALA A 146 -11.65 -20.28 -3.90
CA ALA A 146 -10.72 -21.40 -3.71
C ALA A 146 -9.51 -21.36 -4.67
N GLU A 147 -9.70 -20.91 -5.90
CA GLU A 147 -8.60 -20.73 -6.85
C GLU A 147 -7.70 -19.56 -6.44
N MET A 148 -8.25 -18.44 -5.94
CA MET A 148 -7.46 -17.34 -5.38
C MET A 148 -6.61 -17.80 -4.19
N GLU A 149 -7.23 -18.52 -3.24
CA GLU A 149 -6.52 -19.10 -2.10
C GLU A 149 -5.39 -20.04 -2.54
N SER A 150 -5.67 -20.93 -3.51
CA SER A 150 -4.68 -21.84 -4.07
C SER A 150 -3.50 -21.11 -4.72
N VAL A 151 -3.79 -20.07 -5.52
CA VAL A 151 -2.75 -19.27 -6.18
C VAL A 151 -1.87 -18.58 -5.14
N ILE A 152 -2.46 -17.88 -4.17
CA ILE A 152 -1.71 -17.17 -3.12
C ILE A 152 -0.85 -18.15 -2.31
N THR A 153 -1.44 -19.26 -1.86
CA THR A 153 -0.73 -20.28 -1.07
C THR A 153 0.44 -20.89 -1.86
N ARG A 154 0.24 -21.14 -3.15
CA ARG A 154 1.31 -21.65 -4.04
C ARG A 154 2.47 -20.67 -4.11
N TYR A 155 2.23 -19.39 -4.38
CA TYR A 155 3.29 -18.37 -4.44
C TYR A 155 4.05 -18.24 -3.11
N VAL A 156 3.36 -18.37 -1.97
CA VAL A 156 4.02 -18.36 -0.66
C VAL A 156 4.93 -19.59 -0.51
N ARG A 157 4.45 -20.80 -0.87
CA ARG A 157 5.24 -22.03 -0.75
C ARG A 157 6.43 -22.08 -1.70
N GLU A 158 6.29 -21.53 -2.89
CA GLU A 158 7.37 -21.50 -3.89
C GLU A 158 8.49 -20.50 -3.56
N ASN A 159 8.18 -19.42 -2.82
CA ASN A 159 9.11 -18.32 -2.63
C ASN A 159 9.59 -18.12 -1.19
N PHE A 160 8.92 -18.71 -0.19
CA PHE A 160 9.26 -18.53 1.22
C PHE A 160 9.53 -19.85 1.92
N GLU A 161 10.37 -19.79 2.98
CA GLU A 161 10.69 -20.94 3.82
C GLU A 161 9.45 -21.53 4.51
N GLU A 162 9.49 -22.82 4.78
CA GLU A 162 8.39 -23.60 5.40
C GLU A 162 7.85 -23.00 6.69
N LYS A 163 8.71 -22.37 7.51
CA LYS A 163 8.29 -21.68 8.74
C LYS A 163 7.21 -20.63 8.53
N PHE A 164 7.09 -20.09 7.30
CA PHE A 164 6.08 -19.10 6.93
C PHE A 164 4.77 -19.70 6.37
N TRP A 165 4.76 -20.99 6.01
CA TRP A 165 3.60 -21.60 5.36
C TRP A 165 2.37 -21.65 6.25
N LYS A 166 2.56 -21.82 7.57
CA LYS A 166 1.47 -21.77 8.54
C LYS A 166 0.72 -20.43 8.52
N ALA A 167 1.40 -19.33 8.25
CA ALA A 167 0.75 -18.02 8.14
C ALA A 167 -0.24 -17.97 6.97
N ALA A 168 0.04 -18.70 5.88
CA ALA A 168 -0.82 -18.78 4.71
C ALA A 168 -2.09 -19.62 4.91
N GLU A 169 -2.26 -20.34 6.01
CA GLU A 169 -3.51 -21.07 6.33
C GLU A 169 -4.72 -20.14 6.52
N SER A 170 -4.47 -18.85 6.76
CA SER A 170 -5.52 -17.82 6.92
C SER A 170 -5.87 -17.05 5.65
N VAL A 171 -5.28 -17.43 4.49
CA VAL A 171 -5.46 -16.74 3.19
C VAL A 171 -6.92 -16.61 2.77
N GLY A 172 -7.78 -17.58 3.10
CA GLY A 172 -9.20 -17.48 2.79
C GLY A 172 -9.89 -16.23 3.37
N ARG A 173 -9.43 -15.76 4.54
CA ARG A 173 -9.94 -14.51 5.14
C ARG A 173 -9.45 -13.27 4.39
N ASP A 174 -8.26 -13.34 3.81
CA ASP A 174 -7.74 -12.26 2.95
C ASP A 174 -8.52 -12.20 1.63
N VAL A 175 -8.83 -13.36 1.03
CA VAL A 175 -9.66 -13.45 -0.19
C VAL A 175 -11.05 -12.85 0.06
N ASP A 176 -11.69 -13.20 1.17
CA ASP A 176 -13.00 -12.66 1.57
C ASP A 176 -12.92 -11.11 1.77
N CYS A 177 -11.87 -10.63 2.42
CA CYS A 177 -11.66 -9.19 2.61
C CYS A 177 -11.36 -8.47 1.29
N LEU A 178 -10.54 -9.04 0.40
CA LEU A 178 -10.20 -8.49 -0.91
C LEU A 178 -11.47 -8.34 -1.79
N THR A 179 -12.29 -9.38 -1.84
CA THR A 179 -13.52 -9.36 -2.61
C THR A 179 -14.51 -8.33 -2.06
N LYS A 180 -14.65 -8.22 -0.74
CA LYS A 180 -15.45 -7.16 -0.09
C LYS A 180 -14.92 -5.76 -0.34
N MET A 181 -13.61 -5.60 -0.44
CA MET A 181 -12.96 -4.32 -0.67
C MET A 181 -13.24 -3.75 -2.06
N TYR A 182 -13.20 -4.59 -3.11
CA TYR A 182 -13.21 -4.12 -4.50
C TYR A 182 -14.47 -4.45 -5.29
N SER A 183 -15.29 -5.40 -4.87
CA SER A 183 -16.46 -5.79 -5.66
C SER A 183 -17.71 -5.02 -5.27
N GLN A 184 -18.44 -4.55 -6.28
CA GLN A 184 -19.78 -3.98 -6.11
C GLN A 184 -20.86 -5.05 -5.96
N ASP A 185 -20.59 -6.26 -6.47
CA ASP A 185 -21.56 -7.36 -6.55
C ASP A 185 -21.59 -8.19 -5.25
N GLN A 186 -21.86 -7.57 -4.13
CA GLN A 186 -22.11 -8.30 -2.89
C GLN A 186 -23.57 -8.70 -2.79
N GLU A 187 -23.83 -9.94 -2.39
CA GLU A 187 -25.18 -10.37 -2.07
C GLU A 187 -25.67 -9.57 -0.87
N PHE A 188 -26.62 -8.68 -1.13
CA PHE A 188 -27.32 -7.97 -0.07
C PHE A 188 -28.27 -8.95 0.61
N ASN A 189 -28.00 -9.32 1.85
CA ASN A 189 -28.94 -10.01 2.70
C ASN A 189 -29.58 -9.00 3.67
N PRO A 190 -30.78 -8.51 3.38
CA PRO A 190 -31.45 -7.50 4.21
C PRO A 190 -31.75 -7.97 5.64
N LEU A 191 -31.66 -9.29 5.88
CA LEU A 191 -31.93 -9.89 7.18
C LEU A 191 -30.66 -10.06 8.04
N SER A 192 -29.48 -9.77 7.50
CA SER A 192 -28.23 -9.87 8.25
C SER A 192 -27.94 -8.55 8.96
N PRO A 193 -27.86 -8.54 10.31
CA PRO A 193 -27.42 -7.35 11.04
C PRO A 193 -26.04 -6.91 10.53
N GLY A 194 -25.93 -5.66 10.08
CA GLY A 194 -24.68 -5.09 9.53
C GLY A 194 -24.50 -5.23 8.03
N SER A 195 -25.33 -5.98 7.29
CA SER A 195 -25.17 -6.15 5.85
C SER A 195 -25.31 -4.84 5.06
N PHE A 196 -26.18 -3.94 5.51
CA PHE A 196 -26.34 -2.61 4.92
C PHE A 196 -25.11 -1.73 5.17
N GLU A 197 -24.58 -1.79 6.38
CA GLU A 197 -23.32 -1.11 6.71
C GLU A 197 -22.14 -1.67 5.90
N ASP A 198 -22.03 -2.97 5.73
CA ASP A 198 -20.97 -3.58 4.93
C ASP A 198 -21.10 -3.28 3.43
N LEU A 199 -22.31 -3.09 2.93
CA LEU A 199 -22.56 -2.75 1.53
C LEU A 199 -22.12 -1.31 1.18
N LEU A 200 -22.27 -0.39 2.14
CA LEU A 200 -21.97 1.04 1.93
C LEU A 200 -20.53 1.42 2.27
N MET A 201 -19.66 0.47 2.67
CA MET A 201 -18.54 0.84 3.53
C MET A 201 -17.15 0.81 2.94
N SER A 202 -16.89 0.12 1.82
CA SER A 202 -15.56 0.18 1.20
C SER A 202 -15.57 1.14 0.03
N PRO A 203 -14.86 2.29 0.13
CA PRO A 203 -14.75 3.23 -0.99
C PRO A 203 -14.05 2.63 -2.21
N PHE A 204 -13.19 1.65 -2.02
CA PHE A 204 -12.41 1.02 -3.10
C PHE A 204 -13.24 0.27 -4.15
N ARG A 205 -14.53 0.05 -3.89
CA ARG A 205 -15.47 -0.48 -4.90
C ARG A 205 -15.64 0.45 -6.09
N GLU A 206 -15.49 1.74 -5.87
CA GLU A 206 -15.55 2.77 -6.92
C GLU A 206 -14.46 2.60 -7.97
N LEU A 207 -13.34 1.92 -7.64
CA LEU A 207 -12.26 1.66 -8.58
C LEU A 207 -12.66 0.67 -9.69
N GLY A 208 -13.73 -0.10 -9.51
CA GLY A 208 -14.23 -1.04 -10.51
C GLY A 208 -13.22 -2.12 -10.90
N LEU A 209 -12.37 -2.56 -9.96
CA LEU A 209 -11.28 -3.51 -10.20
C LEU A 209 -11.71 -4.97 -10.20
N LEU A 210 -12.83 -5.29 -9.56
CA LEU A 210 -13.29 -6.66 -9.39
C LEU A 210 -14.80 -6.75 -9.62
N GLU A 211 -15.19 -7.68 -10.48
CA GLU A 211 -16.60 -8.01 -10.75
C GLU A 211 -16.90 -9.44 -10.33
N GLY A 212 -18.01 -9.64 -9.61
CA GLY A 212 -18.53 -10.95 -9.26
C GLY A 212 -19.56 -11.44 -10.27
N GLN A 213 -19.64 -12.75 -10.48
CA GLN A 213 -20.68 -13.39 -11.26
C GLN A 213 -21.09 -14.72 -10.62
N GLY A 214 -22.38 -15.00 -10.58
CA GLY A 214 -22.93 -16.19 -9.91
C GLY A 214 -23.17 -15.97 -8.42
N LYS A 215 -23.63 -17.02 -7.73
CA LYS A 215 -24.00 -16.97 -6.32
C LYS A 215 -23.42 -18.14 -5.53
N GLY A 216 -23.20 -17.91 -4.22
CA GLY A 216 -22.72 -18.93 -3.29
C GLY A 216 -21.40 -19.56 -3.75
N LYS A 217 -21.27 -20.89 -3.62
CA LYS A 217 -20.05 -21.64 -3.99
C LYS A 217 -19.69 -21.62 -5.49
N GLN A 218 -20.62 -21.23 -6.35
CA GLN A 218 -20.39 -21.11 -7.80
C GLN A 218 -20.01 -19.68 -8.20
N ARG A 219 -19.83 -18.77 -7.25
CA ARG A 219 -19.41 -17.41 -7.51
C ARG A 219 -17.99 -17.39 -8.09
N THR A 220 -17.82 -16.63 -9.16
CA THR A 220 -16.54 -16.36 -9.80
C THR A 220 -16.25 -14.89 -9.81
N TRP A 221 -14.98 -14.54 -9.76
CA TRP A 221 -14.49 -13.19 -9.74
C TRP A 221 -13.69 -12.92 -11.02
N ARG A 222 -13.91 -11.76 -11.62
CA ARG A 222 -13.16 -11.30 -12.77
C ARG A 222 -12.45 -9.99 -12.42
N PHE A 223 -11.13 -10.01 -12.41
CA PHE A 223 -10.36 -8.79 -12.37
C PHE A 223 -10.52 -8.06 -13.70
N THR A 224 -11.11 -6.87 -13.67
CA THR A 224 -11.33 -6.04 -14.87
C THR A 224 -10.00 -5.53 -15.39
N ASN A 225 -9.84 -5.44 -16.71
CA ASN A 225 -8.65 -4.89 -17.36
C ASN A 225 -9.08 -3.85 -18.39
N GLY A 226 -8.24 -2.84 -18.63
CA GLY A 226 -8.50 -1.84 -19.66
C GLY A 226 -8.39 -0.40 -19.16
N SER A 227 -8.97 0.53 -19.89
CA SER A 227 -9.00 1.95 -19.55
C SER A 227 -9.73 2.18 -18.23
N ARG A 228 -9.21 3.13 -17.45
CA ARG A 228 -9.77 3.56 -16.18
C ARG A 228 -10.25 5.00 -16.30
N SER A 229 -11.54 5.18 -16.58
CA SER A 229 -12.12 6.52 -16.76
C SER A 229 -12.12 7.37 -15.49
N ASN A 230 -12.09 6.71 -14.33
CA ASN A 230 -12.06 7.32 -13.00
C ASN A 230 -10.65 7.38 -12.38
N LEU A 231 -9.60 7.03 -13.12
CA LEU A 231 -8.21 7.22 -12.70
C LEU A 231 -7.68 8.52 -13.31
N PRO A 232 -7.43 9.56 -12.52
CA PRO A 232 -6.82 10.79 -13.00
C PRO A 232 -5.43 10.54 -13.57
N ALA A 233 -5.13 11.15 -14.74
CA ALA A 233 -3.83 11.00 -15.37
C ALA A 233 -2.64 11.42 -14.47
N PRO A 234 -2.72 12.49 -13.65
CA PRO A 234 -1.68 12.83 -12.69
C PRO A 234 -1.40 11.75 -11.64
N VAL A 235 -2.41 11.04 -11.17
CA VAL A 235 -2.24 9.92 -10.23
C VAL A 235 -1.54 8.74 -10.91
N LEU A 236 -1.87 8.45 -12.15
CA LEU A 236 -1.14 7.45 -12.95
C LEU A 236 0.32 7.87 -13.17
N ALA A 237 0.56 9.12 -13.50
CA ALA A 237 1.92 9.65 -13.68
C ALA A 237 2.74 9.55 -12.39
N TYR A 238 2.15 9.95 -11.26
CA TYR A 238 2.76 9.75 -9.95
C TYR A 238 3.22 8.29 -9.78
N ALA A 239 2.34 7.34 -10.02
CA ALA A 239 2.67 5.91 -9.86
C ALA A 239 3.79 5.45 -10.81
N CYS A 240 3.81 5.95 -12.06
CA CYS A 240 4.85 5.64 -13.04
C CYS A 240 6.21 6.22 -12.64
N LEU A 241 6.24 7.46 -12.19
CA LEU A 241 7.46 8.14 -11.73
C LEU A 241 7.97 7.56 -10.40
N ASP A 242 7.07 7.28 -9.46
CA ASP A 242 7.39 6.58 -8.20
C ASP A 242 7.96 5.18 -8.45
N TYR A 243 7.44 4.45 -9.44
CA TYR A 243 8.02 3.19 -9.88
C TYR A 243 9.39 3.39 -10.53
N ALA A 244 9.54 4.37 -11.43
CA ALA A 244 10.80 4.67 -12.09
C ALA A 244 11.90 5.07 -11.09
N SER A 245 11.56 5.81 -10.05
CA SER A 245 12.51 6.22 -9.01
C SER A 245 13.19 5.05 -8.29
N ARG A 246 12.53 3.89 -8.26
CA ARG A 246 13.01 2.67 -7.61
C ARG A 246 13.69 1.69 -8.56
N PHE A 247 13.21 1.59 -9.79
CA PHE A 247 13.60 0.55 -10.74
C PHE A 247 14.30 1.06 -12.00
N SER A 248 14.53 2.37 -12.11
CA SER A 248 15.26 3.02 -13.21
C SER A 248 16.30 4.02 -12.68
N LEU A 249 17.05 3.63 -11.64
CA LEU A 249 18.04 4.48 -10.98
C LEU A 249 19.07 5.03 -11.99
N GLY A 250 19.20 6.36 -12.01
CA GLY A 250 20.15 7.07 -12.89
C GLY A 250 19.76 7.13 -14.38
N ALA A 251 18.63 6.52 -14.79
CA ALA A 251 18.09 6.63 -16.14
C ALA A 251 17.09 7.78 -16.22
N GLY A 252 17.16 8.61 -17.26
CA GLY A 252 16.20 9.69 -17.53
C GLY A 252 14.90 9.20 -18.18
N SER A 253 14.67 7.88 -18.26
CA SER A 253 13.47 7.30 -18.85
C SER A 253 13.19 5.87 -18.37
N ILE A 254 11.95 5.42 -18.58
CA ILE A 254 11.51 4.04 -18.35
C ILE A 254 10.58 3.60 -19.48
N SER A 255 10.74 2.36 -19.98
CA SER A 255 9.89 1.87 -21.08
C SER A 255 8.44 1.64 -20.66
N LEU A 256 7.50 1.94 -21.56
CA LEU A 256 6.07 1.72 -21.32
C LEU A 256 5.74 0.24 -21.14
N ALA A 257 6.48 -0.65 -21.80
CA ALA A 257 6.37 -2.09 -21.61
C ALA A 257 6.68 -2.51 -20.16
N ARG A 258 7.73 -1.94 -19.55
CA ARG A 258 8.05 -2.17 -18.13
C ARG A 258 6.96 -1.64 -17.22
N LEU A 259 6.52 -0.40 -17.45
CA LEU A 259 5.44 0.24 -16.67
C LEU A 259 4.13 -0.54 -16.75
N SER A 260 3.87 -1.27 -17.86
CA SER A 260 2.62 -2.02 -18.04
C SER A 260 2.66 -3.45 -17.53
N ALA A 261 3.81 -4.13 -17.60
CA ALA A 261 3.87 -5.58 -17.48
C ALA A 261 4.77 -6.13 -16.37
N GLU A 262 5.76 -5.38 -15.90
CA GLU A 262 6.65 -5.85 -14.83
C GLU A 262 5.91 -6.07 -13.51
N GLU A 263 6.41 -6.98 -12.70
CA GLU A 263 5.91 -7.20 -11.35
C GLU A 263 6.08 -5.94 -10.49
N GLY A 264 5.01 -5.55 -9.80
CA GLY A 264 4.94 -4.32 -8.99
C GLY A 264 4.75 -3.03 -9.79
N SER A 265 4.57 -3.11 -11.12
CA SER A 265 4.38 -1.94 -11.98
C SER A 265 2.98 -1.32 -11.87
N PRO A 266 2.83 -0.03 -12.24
CA PRO A 266 1.53 0.64 -12.27
C PRO A 266 0.51 -0.07 -13.16
N GLY A 267 0.92 -0.57 -14.33
CA GLY A 267 0.03 -1.31 -15.22
C GLY A 267 -0.53 -2.59 -14.58
N ARG A 268 0.27 -3.28 -13.77
CA ARG A 268 -0.19 -4.43 -12.97
C ARG A 268 -1.13 -3.98 -11.86
N ALA A 269 -0.75 -3.00 -11.08
CA ALA A 269 -1.56 -2.49 -9.98
C ALA A 269 -2.93 -1.98 -10.46
N PHE A 270 -2.96 -1.17 -11.50
CA PHE A 270 -4.18 -0.56 -12.04
C PHE A 270 -4.88 -1.44 -13.08
N ARG A 271 -4.36 -2.62 -13.39
CA ARG A 271 -4.92 -3.55 -14.37
C ARG A 271 -5.06 -2.92 -15.77
N MET A 272 -4.07 -2.13 -16.16
CA MET A 272 -3.97 -1.47 -17.46
C MET A 272 -2.89 -2.15 -18.31
N ARG A 273 -3.22 -2.41 -19.58
CA ARG A 273 -2.24 -2.89 -20.56
C ARG A 273 -1.52 -1.70 -21.17
N GLU A 274 -0.43 -1.97 -21.88
CA GLU A 274 0.40 -0.93 -22.48
C GLU A 274 -0.38 0.09 -23.34
N PRO A 275 -1.34 -0.28 -24.23
CA PRO A 275 -2.08 0.71 -25.02
C PRO A 275 -2.90 1.68 -24.18
N GLU A 276 -3.60 1.18 -23.15
CA GLU A 276 -4.41 2.00 -22.26
C GLU A 276 -3.54 2.92 -21.39
N LEU A 277 -2.43 2.39 -20.88
CA LEU A 277 -1.45 3.14 -20.10
C LEU A 277 -0.79 4.23 -20.94
N THR A 278 -0.36 3.90 -22.15
CA THR A 278 0.23 4.83 -23.11
C THR A 278 -0.69 6.00 -23.39
N LYS A 279 -1.95 5.71 -23.74
CA LYS A 279 -2.96 6.74 -24.04
C LYS A 279 -3.18 7.69 -22.86
N ALA A 280 -3.19 7.18 -21.64
CA ALA A 280 -3.36 8.00 -20.44
C ALA A 280 -2.13 8.87 -20.16
N ILE A 281 -0.92 8.36 -20.40
CA ILE A 281 0.32 9.13 -20.27
C ILE A 281 0.44 10.18 -21.38
N GLU A 282 0.05 9.87 -22.62
CA GLU A 282 0.04 10.84 -23.73
C GLU A 282 -0.80 12.08 -23.41
N ALA A 283 -1.96 11.88 -22.79
CA ALA A 283 -2.82 13.00 -22.40
C ALA A 283 -2.16 13.89 -21.33
N LEU A 284 -1.39 13.29 -20.41
CA LEU A 284 -0.72 14.02 -19.36
C LEU A 284 0.51 14.80 -19.86
N VAL A 285 1.33 14.16 -20.70
CA VAL A 285 2.60 14.72 -21.21
C VAL A 285 2.35 16.03 -21.98
N ALA A 286 1.17 16.22 -22.56
CA ALA A 286 0.81 17.46 -23.26
C ALA A 286 0.80 18.68 -22.32
N ASP A 287 0.56 18.49 -21.03
CA ASP A 287 0.43 19.55 -20.02
C ASP A 287 1.67 19.69 -19.12
N HIS A 288 2.63 18.74 -19.20
CA HIS A 288 3.81 18.72 -18.35
C HIS A 288 5.12 18.78 -19.14
N PRO A 289 5.82 19.94 -19.12
CA PRO A 289 7.04 20.16 -19.92
C PRO A 289 8.20 19.22 -19.55
N ASP A 290 8.24 18.74 -18.30
CA ASP A 290 9.27 17.85 -17.80
C ASP A 290 9.05 16.36 -18.13
N LEU A 291 7.93 16.02 -18.79
CA LEU A 291 7.58 14.68 -19.20
C LEU A 291 7.45 14.59 -20.72
N GLN A 292 8.00 13.53 -21.29
CA GLN A 292 7.92 13.28 -22.72
C GLN A 292 7.75 11.78 -23.00
N ILE A 293 7.03 11.43 -24.08
CA ILE A 293 7.12 10.10 -24.66
C ILE A 293 8.17 10.15 -25.76
N VAL A 294 9.18 9.31 -25.63
CA VAL A 294 10.24 9.12 -26.60
C VAL A 294 10.14 7.73 -27.24
N GLU A 295 10.45 7.64 -28.52
CA GLU A 295 10.49 6.36 -29.25
C GLU A 295 11.88 6.14 -29.83
N ALA A 296 12.46 4.98 -29.54
CA ALA A 296 13.74 4.56 -30.08
C ALA A 296 13.68 3.07 -30.41
N LEU A 297 14.08 2.68 -31.61
CA LEU A 297 14.12 1.29 -32.07
C LEU A 297 12.78 0.54 -31.90
N GLY A 298 11.65 1.24 -32.08
CA GLY A 298 10.32 0.68 -31.90
C GLY A 298 9.89 0.51 -30.45
N GLN A 299 10.68 0.96 -29.48
CA GLN A 299 10.34 0.95 -28.06
C GLN A 299 9.95 2.34 -27.58
N ARG A 300 8.77 2.44 -26.99
CA ARG A 300 8.26 3.70 -26.41
C ARG A 300 8.62 3.76 -24.92
N SER A 301 9.06 4.94 -24.46
CA SER A 301 9.47 5.19 -23.09
C SER A 301 8.92 6.50 -22.58
N LEU A 302 8.58 6.57 -21.31
CA LEU A 302 8.35 7.80 -20.58
C LEU A 302 9.71 8.37 -20.19
N ALA A 303 10.08 9.51 -20.77
CA ALA A 303 11.26 10.29 -20.39
C ALA A 303 10.84 11.39 -19.42
N PHE A 304 11.72 11.73 -18.50
CA PHE A 304 11.50 12.75 -17.48
C PHE A 304 12.77 13.56 -17.21
N ALA A 305 12.58 14.86 -16.96
CA ALA A 305 13.66 15.78 -16.60
C ALA A 305 13.86 15.81 -15.08
N GLY A 306 15.07 15.47 -14.60
CA GLY A 306 15.40 15.51 -13.17
C GLY A 306 15.08 14.25 -12.40
N ALA A 307 14.90 14.38 -11.08
CA ALA A 307 14.66 13.26 -10.17
C ALA A 307 13.21 12.79 -10.24
N PRO A 308 12.93 11.54 -10.65
CA PRO A 308 11.56 11.08 -10.86
C PRO A 308 10.73 11.09 -9.56
N GLN A 309 11.34 10.91 -8.39
CA GLN A 309 10.65 10.99 -7.10
C GLN A 309 10.12 12.42 -6.82
N ALA A 310 10.92 13.45 -7.07
CA ALA A 310 10.49 14.84 -6.87
C ALA A 310 9.37 15.19 -7.87
N LEU A 311 9.58 14.88 -9.14
CA LEU A 311 8.60 15.12 -10.20
C LEU A 311 7.28 14.38 -9.96
N ALA A 312 7.32 13.16 -9.40
CA ALA A 312 6.11 12.45 -9.00
C ALA A 312 5.25 13.27 -8.04
N TRP A 313 5.88 13.82 -7.00
CA TRP A 313 5.18 14.66 -6.03
C TRP A 313 4.73 16.00 -6.62
N ASP A 314 5.48 16.59 -7.53
CA ASP A 314 5.10 17.86 -8.18
C ASP A 314 3.84 17.70 -9.03
N VAL A 315 3.78 16.63 -9.85
CA VAL A 315 2.60 16.31 -10.66
C VAL A 315 1.36 16.06 -9.79
N LEU A 316 1.54 15.36 -8.68
CA LEU A 316 0.45 15.05 -7.77
C LEU A 316 -0.02 16.30 -7.00
N ASP A 317 0.93 17.12 -6.56
CA ASP A 317 0.66 18.35 -5.83
C ASP A 317 -0.05 19.39 -6.69
N ASP A 318 0.35 19.52 -7.96
CA ASP A 318 -0.35 20.37 -8.93
C ASP A 318 -1.81 19.93 -9.13
N TYR A 319 -2.08 18.62 -9.19
CA TYR A 319 -3.43 18.08 -9.31
C TYR A 319 -4.32 18.45 -8.14
N TYR A 320 -3.79 18.40 -6.90
CA TYR A 320 -4.53 18.71 -5.67
C TYR A 320 -4.44 20.19 -5.25
N GLY A 321 -3.96 21.08 -6.12
CA GLY A 321 -3.92 22.52 -5.89
C GLY A 321 -2.78 22.95 -4.97
N ARG A 322 -1.58 22.39 -5.20
CA ARG A 322 -0.29 22.79 -4.58
C ARG A 322 -0.35 22.79 -3.06
N VAL A 323 -0.68 21.64 -2.50
CA VAL A 323 -0.86 21.44 -1.05
C VAL A 323 0.37 21.88 -0.25
N ARG A 324 1.58 21.60 -0.78
CA ARG A 324 2.85 21.91 -0.10
C ARG A 324 3.15 23.41 -0.05
N ASP A 325 2.50 24.22 -0.91
CA ASP A 325 2.67 25.67 -0.94
C ASP A 325 1.67 26.40 -0.02
N ARG A 326 0.76 25.68 0.64
CA ARG A 326 -0.25 26.24 1.54
C ARG A 326 0.40 26.79 2.80
N GLU A 327 -0.06 27.97 3.26
CA GLU A 327 0.41 28.59 4.49
C GLU A 327 0.30 27.64 5.69
N GLY A 328 1.38 27.49 6.46
CA GLY A 328 1.43 26.62 7.63
C GLY A 328 1.53 25.11 7.30
N PHE A 329 1.68 24.74 6.02
CA PHE A 329 2.01 23.37 5.68
C PHE A 329 3.50 23.12 5.96
N PRO A 330 3.88 22.16 6.83
CA PRO A 330 5.27 21.96 7.23
C PRO A 330 6.10 21.42 6.07
N THR A 331 7.38 21.74 6.05
CA THR A 331 8.33 21.04 5.18
C THR A 331 8.53 19.59 5.63
N PRO A 332 9.04 18.70 4.74
CA PRO A 332 9.40 17.36 5.14
C PRO A 332 10.37 17.32 6.34
N GLU A 333 11.33 18.24 6.38
CA GLU A 333 12.33 18.37 7.44
C GLU A 333 11.67 18.68 8.77
N GLU A 334 10.78 19.69 8.84
CA GLU A 334 10.02 20.06 10.05
C GLU A 334 9.13 18.90 10.53
N TRP A 335 8.56 18.13 9.58
CA TRP A 335 7.76 16.96 9.90
C TRP A 335 8.60 15.85 10.54
N PHE A 336 9.79 15.56 10.01
CA PHE A 336 10.68 14.56 10.56
C PHE A 336 11.30 14.98 11.89
N GLU A 337 11.53 16.28 12.14
CA GLU A 337 11.93 16.79 13.44
C GLU A 337 10.85 16.54 14.50
N LYS A 338 9.58 16.72 14.16
CA LYS A 338 8.45 16.41 15.05
C LYS A 338 8.31 14.90 15.35
N TYR A 339 8.70 14.06 14.40
CA TYR A 339 8.60 12.61 14.50
C TYR A 339 9.94 11.93 14.20
N PRO A 340 10.95 12.06 15.07
CA PRO A 340 12.31 11.58 14.81
C PRO A 340 12.42 10.06 14.64
N GLY A 341 11.41 9.30 15.06
CA GLY A 341 11.30 7.86 14.79
C GLY A 341 10.97 7.52 13.32
N LEU A 342 10.57 8.54 12.52
CA LEU A 342 10.28 8.41 11.10
C LEU A 342 11.53 8.81 10.29
N VAL A 343 12.49 7.92 10.16
CA VAL A 343 13.64 8.21 9.27
C VAL A 343 13.18 8.09 7.82
N ASN A 344 13.00 9.23 7.14
CA ASN A 344 12.68 9.32 5.69
C ASN A 344 11.55 8.41 5.20
N GLY A 345 10.54 8.22 6.02
CA GLY A 345 9.40 7.36 5.67
C GLY A 345 9.68 5.85 5.63
N THR A 346 10.89 5.37 5.91
CA THR A 346 11.27 4.04 5.45
C THR A 346 12.13 3.16 6.36
N THR A 347 12.61 3.55 7.52
CA THR A 347 13.46 2.60 8.27
C THR A 347 13.08 2.44 9.74
N ARG A 348 12.74 1.21 10.12
CA ARG A 348 12.91 0.73 11.50
C ARG A 348 14.37 0.97 11.94
N PRO A 349 14.65 1.51 13.13
CA PRO A 349 15.95 1.35 13.72
C PRO A 349 16.20 -0.16 13.86
N THR A 350 17.14 -0.67 13.11
CA THR A 350 17.60 -2.05 13.27
C THR A 350 18.13 -2.16 14.72
N ARG A 351 17.45 -2.94 15.55
CA ARG A 351 17.95 -3.33 16.86
C ARG A 351 19.35 -3.92 16.65
N LYS A 352 20.40 -3.19 16.95
CA LYS A 352 21.72 -3.80 17.17
C LYS A 352 21.50 -4.83 18.29
N LYS A 353 21.58 -6.11 17.94
CA LYS A 353 21.73 -7.16 18.96
C LYS A 353 22.91 -6.73 19.83
N PRO A 354 22.77 -6.69 21.17
CA PRO A 354 23.93 -6.49 22.01
C PRO A 354 24.93 -7.58 21.63
N SER A 355 26.14 -7.17 21.27
CA SER A 355 27.25 -8.09 21.08
C SER A 355 27.36 -8.88 22.38
N ARG A 356 27.16 -10.20 22.34
CA ARG A 356 27.61 -11.05 23.40
C ARG A 356 29.12 -10.82 23.52
N GLN A 357 29.54 -10.11 24.54
CA GLN A 357 30.89 -10.25 25.01
C GLN A 357 31.05 -11.73 25.38
N VAL A 358 31.85 -12.42 24.60
CA VAL A 358 32.40 -13.71 24.98
C VAL A 358 33.44 -13.35 26.04
N ASP A 359 33.08 -13.53 27.30
CA ASP A 359 34.09 -13.57 28.37
C ASP A 359 35.00 -14.75 28.04
N GLU A 360 36.20 -14.43 27.60
CA GLU A 360 37.31 -15.37 27.56
C GLU A 360 37.59 -15.83 29.02
N LEU A 361 37.10 -17.02 29.31
CA LEU A 361 37.58 -17.75 30.49
C LEU A 361 39.06 -18.10 30.28
N VAL A 362 39.91 -17.30 30.88
CA VAL A 362 41.32 -17.60 31.07
C VAL A 362 41.41 -18.84 31.96
N PHE A 363 41.73 -19.97 31.42
CA PHE A 363 42.20 -21.13 32.16
C PHE A 363 43.65 -20.84 32.56
N GLY A 364 43.87 -20.50 33.84
CA GLY A 364 45.18 -20.46 34.45
C GLY A 364 45.72 -21.87 34.55
N GLU A 365 46.89 -22.09 33.98
CA GLU A 365 47.78 -23.20 34.31
C GLU A 365 48.30 -22.98 35.72
N GLU A 366 48.04 -23.91 36.61
CA GLU A 366 48.86 -24.09 37.81
C GLU A 366 49.54 -25.43 37.73
N ASN A 367 50.90 -25.33 37.75
CA ASN A 367 51.83 -26.42 37.98
C ASN A 367 51.83 -26.88 39.45
N ALA A 368 51.78 -28.16 39.66
CA ALA A 368 52.73 -28.89 40.59
C ALA A 368 52.38 -30.39 40.54
#